data_4aeb88f01f550615a92a9fa97ea4792e
#
_entry.id   4aeb88f01f550615a92a9fa97ea4792e
#
_cell.length_a   1.000
_cell.length_b   1.000
_cell.length_c   1.000
_cell.angle_alpha   90.00
_cell.angle_beta   90.00
_cell.angle_gamma   90.00
#
_symmetry.space_group_name_H-M   'P 1'
#
loop_
_entity.id
_entity.type
_entity.pdbx_description
1 polymer ?
#
loop_
_entity_poly.entity_id
_entity_poly.type
_entity_poly.pdbx_seq_one_letter_code
_entity_poly.pdbx_strand_id
1 'polypeptide(L)' 'MPPKIRELISMLESAGFENTGGKGSHRNFKHSQSSTLVTVSGQLGDDAKHYLIKAVKIALENSRNENN' A
#
# COMPACT_ATOMS: atom_id res chain seq x y z
N MET A 1 9.68 -16.08 -2.31
CA MET A 1 8.23 -16.14 -2.43
C MET A 1 7.65 -14.73 -2.36
N PRO A 2 6.66 -14.42 -3.18
CA PRO A 2 6.09 -13.08 -3.13
C PRO A 2 5.34 -12.85 -1.82
N PRO A 3 5.26 -11.60 -1.36
CA PRO A 3 4.46 -11.29 -0.18
C PRO A 3 2.98 -11.46 -0.49
N LYS A 4 2.21 -11.70 0.56
CA LYS A 4 0.75 -11.72 0.44
C LYS A 4 0.21 -10.29 0.45
N ILE A 5 -1.00 -10.13 -0.10
CA ILE A 5 -1.66 -8.81 -0.10
C ILE A 5 -1.72 -8.24 1.32
N ARG A 6 -2.07 -9.05 2.32
CA ARG A 6 -2.13 -8.57 3.71
C ARG A 6 -0.79 -8.08 4.22
N GLU A 7 0.31 -8.62 3.70
CA GLU A 7 1.65 -8.16 4.11
C GLU A 7 1.95 -6.77 3.56
N LEU A 8 1.54 -6.50 2.30
CA LEU A 8 1.70 -5.17 1.74
C LEU A 8 0.88 -4.15 2.53
N ILE A 9 -0.35 -4.52 2.89
CA ILE A 9 -1.21 -3.65 3.69
C ILE A 9 -0.56 -3.36 5.04
N SER A 10 -0.01 -4.38 5.68
CA SER A 10 0.68 -4.20 6.96
C SER A 10 1.86 -3.24 6.84
N MET A 11 2.62 -3.35 5.76
CA MET A 11 3.75 -2.44 5.50
C MET A 11 3.28 -1.00 5.34
N LEU A 12 2.18 -0.82 4.61
CA LEU A 12 1.62 0.53 4.40
C LEU A 12 1.12 1.12 5.72
N GLU A 13 0.40 0.35 6.50
CA GLU A 13 -0.13 0.81 7.79
C GLU A 13 0.99 1.17 8.75
N SER A 14 2.06 0.37 8.77
CA SER A 14 3.22 0.65 9.61
C SER A 14 3.94 1.93 9.21
N ALA A 15 3.81 2.31 7.94
CA ALA A 15 4.45 3.54 7.44
C ALA A 15 3.57 4.77 7.57
N GLY A 16 2.36 4.64 8.13
CA GLY A 16 1.46 5.76 8.33
C GLY A 16 0.38 5.92 7.27
N PHE A 17 0.20 4.94 6.42
CA PHE A 17 -0.89 4.95 5.44
C PHE A 17 -2.18 4.49 6.10
N GLU A 18 -3.28 5.08 5.68
CA GLU A 18 -4.62 4.72 6.15
C GLU A 18 -5.49 4.29 5.00
N ASN A 19 -6.34 3.29 5.25
CA ASN A 19 -7.33 2.84 4.27
C ASN A 19 -8.44 3.88 4.20
N THR A 20 -8.58 4.52 3.04
CA THR A 20 -9.60 5.56 2.84
C THR A 20 -10.84 5.02 2.15
N GLY A 21 -10.87 3.70 1.90
CA GLY A 21 -12.02 3.05 1.28
C GLY A 21 -11.75 2.58 -0.13
N GLY A 22 -12.74 1.93 -0.70
CA GLY A 22 -12.65 1.37 -2.04
C GLY A 22 -13.79 0.40 -2.23
N LYS A 23 -13.89 -0.17 -3.43
CA LYS A 23 -14.96 -1.12 -3.74
C LYS A 23 -14.40 -2.54 -3.79
N GLY A 24 -15.09 -3.47 -3.15
CA GLY A 24 -14.72 -4.88 -3.18
C GLY A 24 -13.33 -5.11 -2.64
N SER A 25 -12.47 -5.71 -3.47
CA SER A 25 -11.10 -6.00 -3.07
C SER A 25 -10.12 -4.86 -3.34
N HIS A 26 -10.61 -3.73 -3.89
CA HIS A 26 -9.78 -2.56 -4.13
C HIS A 26 -9.78 -1.66 -2.89
N ARG A 27 -8.60 -1.36 -2.37
CA ARG A 27 -8.44 -0.52 -1.18
C ARG A 27 -7.51 0.62 -1.50
N ASN A 28 -7.95 1.84 -1.21
CA ASN A 28 -7.15 3.04 -1.40
C ASN A 28 -6.47 3.39 -0.09
N PHE A 29 -5.16 3.57 -0.14
CA PHE A 29 -4.37 3.96 1.03
C PHE A 29 -3.79 5.33 0.80
N LYS A 30 -3.86 6.18 1.81
CA LYS A 30 -3.32 7.53 1.77
C LYS A 30 -2.43 7.73 2.98
N HIS A 31 -1.26 8.34 2.76
CA HIS A 31 -0.36 8.66 3.86
C HIS A 31 -0.88 9.86 4.65
N SER A 32 -0.80 9.77 5.96
CA SER A 32 -1.39 10.79 6.84
C SER A 32 -0.67 12.12 6.79
N GLN A 33 0.61 12.13 6.44
CA GLN A 33 1.44 13.33 6.45
C GLN A 33 1.99 13.71 5.08
N SER A 34 1.59 13.01 4.04
CA SER A 34 2.03 13.31 2.69
C SER A 34 0.86 13.16 1.74
N SER A 35 1.06 13.52 0.48
CA SER A 35 0.02 13.36 -0.55
C SER A 35 0.11 12.03 -1.27
N THR A 36 0.94 11.13 -0.80
CA THR A 36 1.14 9.84 -1.47
C THR A 36 -0.09 8.95 -1.35
N LEU A 37 -0.53 8.44 -2.50
CA LEU A 37 -1.66 7.53 -2.59
C LEU A 37 -1.23 6.24 -3.27
N VAL A 38 -1.81 5.13 -2.83
CA VAL A 38 -1.59 3.84 -3.48
C VAL A 38 -2.84 2.99 -3.34
N THR A 39 -3.19 2.26 -4.41
CA THR A 39 -4.34 1.36 -4.40
C THR A 39 -3.83 -0.07 -4.36
N VAL A 40 -4.33 -0.83 -3.41
CA VAL A 40 -4.00 -2.25 -3.26
C VAL A 40 -5.23 -3.06 -3.62
N SER A 41 -5.10 -3.92 -4.64
CA SER A 41 -6.20 -4.79 -5.09
C SER A 41 -5.84 -6.25 -4.86
N GLY A 42 -6.88 -7.08 -4.70
CA GLY A 42 -6.71 -8.50 -4.46
C GLY A 42 -7.18 -8.90 -3.07
N GLN A 43 -7.31 -10.20 -2.85
CA GLN A 43 -7.74 -10.71 -1.55
C GLN A 43 -6.56 -10.85 -0.61
N LEU A 44 -6.83 -10.76 0.67
CA LEU A 44 -5.78 -10.72 1.68
C LEU A 44 -4.83 -11.92 1.62
N GLY A 45 -5.35 -13.08 1.28
CA GLY A 45 -4.55 -14.31 1.21
C GLY A 45 -3.86 -14.54 -0.12
N ASP A 46 -4.09 -13.68 -1.11
CA ASP A 46 -3.47 -13.84 -2.43
C ASP A 46 -2.02 -13.36 -2.41
N ASP A 47 -1.22 -13.97 -3.29
CA ASP A 47 0.13 -13.48 -3.52
C ASP A 47 0.04 -12.15 -4.27
N ALA A 48 0.84 -11.18 -3.86
CA ALA A 48 0.87 -9.89 -4.51
C ALA A 48 1.53 -9.98 -5.88
N LYS A 49 0.91 -9.34 -6.86
CA LYS A 49 1.50 -9.28 -8.20
C LYS A 49 2.68 -8.33 -8.20
N HIS A 50 3.61 -8.56 -9.13
CA HIS A 50 4.84 -7.80 -9.18
C HIS A 50 4.61 -6.29 -9.29
N TYR A 51 3.67 -5.87 -10.14
CA TYR A 51 3.40 -4.44 -10.30
C TYR A 51 2.92 -3.80 -9.01
N LEU A 52 2.19 -4.57 -8.21
CA LEU A 52 1.67 -4.08 -6.94
C LEU A 52 2.78 -3.94 -5.90
N ILE A 53 3.69 -4.91 -5.87
CA ILE A 53 4.85 -4.84 -4.98
C ILE A 53 5.66 -3.58 -5.29
N LYS A 54 5.88 -3.31 -6.59
CA LYS A 54 6.59 -2.11 -7.02
C LYS A 54 5.87 -0.84 -6.61
N ALA A 55 4.55 -0.80 -6.82
CA ALA A 55 3.75 0.38 -6.48
C ALA A 55 3.83 0.68 -4.99
N VAL A 56 3.74 -0.35 -4.16
CA VAL A 56 3.83 -0.17 -2.71
C VAL A 56 5.22 0.32 -2.30
N LYS A 57 6.28 -0.23 -2.90
CA LYS A 57 7.64 0.21 -2.59
C LYS A 57 7.85 1.68 -2.95
N ILE A 58 7.35 2.08 -4.12
CA ILE A 58 7.46 3.48 -4.55
C ILE A 58 6.69 4.39 -3.60
N ALA A 59 5.48 3.99 -3.21
CA ALA A 59 4.67 4.76 -2.27
C ALA A 59 5.39 4.93 -0.93
N LEU A 60 6.00 3.86 -0.43
CA LEU A 60 6.74 3.92 0.84
C LEU A 60 7.92 4.87 0.76
N GLU A 61 8.67 4.84 -0.36
CA GLU A 61 9.79 5.72 -0.55
C GLU A 61 9.35 7.18 -0.66
N ASN A 62 8.28 7.43 -1.42
CA ASN A 62 7.78 8.79 -1.60
C ASN A 62 7.30 9.38 -0.29
N SER A 63 6.62 8.59 0.54
CA SER A 63 6.14 9.08 1.83
C SER A 63 7.31 9.44 2.76
N ARG A 64 8.37 8.65 2.72
CA ARG A 64 9.57 8.94 3.53
C ARG A 64 10.27 10.20 3.05
N ASN A 65 10.38 10.37 1.74
CA ASN A 65 11.06 11.53 1.18
C ASN A 65 10.31 12.81 1.48
N GLU A 66 8.98 12.77 1.44
CA GLU A 66 8.17 13.94 1.73
C GLU A 66 8.20 14.33 3.21
N ASN A 67 8.50 13.38 4.09
CA ASN A 67 8.56 13.63 5.53
C ASN A 67 9.92 14.14 6.00
N ASN A 68 10.86 14.23 5.11
CA ASN A 68 12.16 14.79 5.44
C ASN A 68 12.19 16.31 5.12
#